data_8ce0c1687ba8302e3c6d6176c549b8a1
#
_entry.id   8ce0c1687ba8302e3c6d6176c549b8a1
#
_cell.length_a   1.000
_cell.length_b   1.000
_cell.length_c   1.000
_cell.angle_alpha   90.00
_cell.angle_beta   90.00
_cell.angle_gamma   90.00
#
_symmetry.space_group_name_H-M   'P 1'
#
loop_
_entity.id
_entity.type
_entity.pdbx_description
1 polymer ?
#
loop_
_entity_poly.entity_id
_entity_poly.type
_entity_poly.pdbx_seq_one_letter_code
_entity_poly.pdbx_strand_id
1 'polypeptide(L)'
;GLGDVYKRQDMDIAAEIIGVSPLKTKLSAFAISSFYIGIAGSLYFAVYLGALEVTESFDIMAISFPVLFMIIIGGLGSMLGSFLGAAFIVLLPIFLKNVMVDLIGLSAVTAKHFEITTWGLLMVVFLIVEPHGLARLWSIAKEKLRKWPFPY
;
A
#
# COMPACT_ATOMS: atom_id res chain seq x y z
N GLY A 1 -18.97 7.64 -6.28
CA GLY A 1 -18.06 8.63 -5.79
C GLY A 1 -17.42 8.27 -4.46
N LEU A 2 -16.37 8.97 -4.10
CA LEU A 2 -15.62 8.78 -2.84
C LEU A 2 -16.48 9.01 -1.59
N GLY A 3 -17.56 9.80 -1.67
CA GLY A 3 -18.53 9.99 -0.59
C GLY A 3 -19.28 8.71 -0.19
N ASP A 4 -19.37 7.73 -1.06
CA ASP A 4 -20.06 6.47 -0.77
C ASP A 4 -19.21 5.52 0.08
N VAL A 5 -17.88 5.60 0.00
CA VAL A 5 -16.99 4.77 0.81
C VAL A 5 -16.99 5.26 2.27
N TYR A 6 -16.97 6.56 2.49
CA TYR A 6 -17.09 7.15 3.84
C TYR A 6 -18.48 6.92 4.44
N LYS A 7 -19.54 7.06 3.66
CA LYS A 7 -20.90 6.74 4.11
C LYS A 7 -21.07 5.26 4.50
N ARG A 8 -20.34 4.34 3.87
CA ARG A 8 -20.37 2.92 4.23
C ARG A 8 -19.59 2.60 5.50
N GLN A 9 -18.55 3.37 5.84
CA GLN A 9 -17.79 3.19 7.08
C GLN A 9 -18.57 3.66 8.31
N ASP A 10 -19.36 4.73 8.19
CA ASP A 10 -20.21 5.25 9.27
C ASP A 10 -21.57 4.55 9.38
N MET A 11 -21.89 3.63 8.47
CA MET A 11 -23.19 2.97 8.38
C MET A 11 -23.23 1.55 8.99
N ASP A 12 -22.35 1.21 9.93
CA ASP A 12 -22.47 -0.05 10.68
C ASP A 12 -23.84 -0.19 11.34
N ILE A 13 -24.37 0.89 11.89
CA ILE A 13 -25.70 0.96 12.52
C ILE A 13 -26.83 0.84 11.47
N ALA A 14 -26.67 1.48 10.32
CA ALA A 14 -27.66 1.38 9.24
C ALA A 14 -27.68 -0.02 8.60
N ALA A 15 -26.54 -0.71 8.54
CA ALA A 15 -26.44 -2.08 8.06
C ALA A 15 -27.17 -3.07 8.99
N GLU A 16 -27.11 -2.86 10.31
CA GLU A 16 -27.87 -3.66 11.27
C GLU A 16 -29.40 -3.52 11.09
N ILE A 17 -29.87 -2.31 10.82
CA ILE A 17 -31.31 -2.04 10.63
C ILE A 17 -31.86 -2.78 9.41
N ILE A 18 -31.06 -2.97 8.36
CA ILE A 18 -31.46 -3.71 7.15
C ILE A 18 -31.14 -5.22 7.22
N GLY A 19 -30.76 -5.73 8.41
CA GLY A 19 -30.59 -7.17 8.67
C GLY A 19 -29.23 -7.74 8.31
N VAL A 20 -28.24 -6.91 7.97
CA VAL A 20 -26.85 -7.35 7.77
C VAL A 20 -26.16 -7.43 9.12
N SER A 21 -25.67 -8.61 9.51
CA SER A 21 -24.92 -8.75 10.76
C SER A 21 -23.46 -8.26 10.56
N PRO A 22 -23.03 -7.16 11.18
CA PRO A 22 -21.67 -6.59 10.99
C PRO A 22 -20.57 -7.58 11.40
N LEU A 23 -20.83 -8.36 12.43
CA LEU A 23 -19.87 -9.37 12.91
C LEU A 23 -19.58 -10.44 11.85
N LYS A 24 -20.61 -10.99 11.22
CA LYS A 24 -20.43 -12.01 10.18
C LYS A 24 -19.72 -11.46 8.96
N THR A 25 -20.03 -10.23 8.58
CA THR A 25 -19.41 -9.55 7.43
C THR A 25 -17.93 -9.25 7.71
N LYS A 26 -17.61 -8.75 8.91
CA LYS A 26 -16.21 -8.50 9.31
C LYS A 26 -15.42 -9.81 9.43
N LEU A 27 -16.00 -10.85 10.01
CA LEU A 27 -15.36 -12.17 10.12
C LEU A 27 -15.11 -12.81 8.75
N SER A 28 -16.07 -12.75 7.83
CA SER A 28 -15.87 -13.30 6.48
C SER A 28 -14.80 -12.53 5.69
N ALA A 29 -14.78 -11.20 5.78
CA ALA A 29 -13.74 -10.38 5.17
C ALA A 29 -12.36 -10.72 5.75
N PHE A 30 -12.26 -10.89 7.08
CA PHE A 30 -11.02 -11.27 7.75
C PHE A 30 -10.55 -12.69 7.37
N ALA A 31 -11.47 -13.63 7.25
CA ALA A 31 -11.16 -15.00 6.83
C ALA A 31 -10.60 -15.04 5.39
N ILE A 32 -11.24 -14.32 4.47
CA ILE A 32 -10.77 -14.22 3.08
C ILE A 32 -9.40 -13.54 3.02
N SER A 33 -9.22 -12.44 3.72
CA SER A 33 -7.94 -11.73 3.79
C SER A 33 -6.82 -12.62 4.34
N SER A 34 -7.08 -13.33 5.45
CA SER A 34 -6.14 -14.26 6.08
C SER A 34 -5.74 -15.41 5.15
N PHE A 35 -6.68 -15.90 4.35
CA PHE A 35 -6.42 -16.93 3.35
C PHE A 35 -5.43 -16.44 2.28
N TYR A 36 -5.63 -15.25 1.74
CA TYR A 36 -4.69 -14.67 0.76
C TYR A 36 -3.32 -14.37 1.36
N ILE A 37 -3.28 -13.89 2.60
CA ILE A 37 -2.02 -13.66 3.32
C ILE A 37 -1.28 -14.98 3.54
N GLY A 38 -2.00 -16.06 3.90
CA GLY A 38 -1.42 -17.39 4.06
C GLY A 38 -0.80 -17.93 2.77
N ILE A 39 -1.49 -17.78 1.64
CA ILE A 39 -0.95 -18.14 0.32
C ILE A 39 0.28 -17.30 -0.02
N ALA A 40 0.20 -15.99 0.16
CA ALA A 40 1.32 -15.10 -0.12
C ALA A 40 2.54 -15.43 0.75
N GLY A 41 2.33 -15.71 2.04
CA GLY A 41 3.39 -16.10 2.97
C GLY A 41 4.03 -17.45 2.59
N SER A 42 3.24 -18.45 2.19
CA SER A 42 3.77 -19.74 1.76
C SER A 42 4.55 -19.64 0.45
N LEU A 43 4.10 -18.83 -0.50
CA LEU A 43 4.83 -18.56 -1.74
C LEU A 43 6.13 -17.80 -1.48
N TYR A 44 6.09 -16.80 -0.61
CA TYR A 44 7.28 -16.05 -0.21
C TYR A 44 8.32 -16.94 0.44
N PHE A 45 7.89 -17.84 1.33
CA PHE A 45 8.75 -18.85 1.93
C PHE A 45 9.35 -19.79 0.89
N ALA A 46 8.53 -20.36 0.02
CA ALA A 46 8.97 -21.38 -0.94
C ALA A 46 9.90 -20.82 -2.02
N VAL A 47 9.68 -19.57 -2.46
CA VAL A 47 10.41 -18.98 -3.59
C VAL A 47 11.62 -18.15 -3.14
N TYR A 48 11.53 -17.49 -2.00
CA TYR A 48 12.49 -16.46 -1.62
C TYR A 48 13.38 -16.83 -0.43
N LEU A 49 12.80 -17.40 0.63
CA LEU A 49 13.54 -17.62 1.88
C LEU A 49 14.21 -18.99 1.97
N GLY A 50 13.59 -20.04 1.47
CA GLY A 50 14.08 -21.42 1.60
C GLY A 50 14.26 -21.92 3.05
N ALA A 51 14.47 -21.02 4.00
CA ALA A 51 14.54 -21.26 5.44
C ALA A 51 13.92 -20.07 6.18
N LEU A 52 13.19 -20.34 7.28
CA LEU A 52 12.58 -19.31 8.13
C LEU A 52 13.51 -19.05 9.34
N GLU A 53 14.13 -17.89 9.33
CA GLU A 53 14.70 -17.33 10.55
C GLU A 53 13.68 -16.38 11.20
N VAL A 54 13.33 -16.67 12.46
CA VAL A 54 12.24 -15.97 13.17
C VAL A 54 12.52 -14.48 13.29
N THR A 55 13.77 -14.10 13.51
CA THR A 55 14.21 -12.72 13.64
C THR A 55 14.06 -11.92 12.34
N GLU A 56 14.34 -12.51 11.19
CA GLU A 56 14.21 -11.85 9.90
C GLU A 56 12.77 -11.85 9.36
N SER A 57 12.03 -12.94 9.65
CA SER A 57 10.67 -13.12 9.12
C SER A 57 9.62 -12.27 9.85
N PHE A 58 9.90 -11.86 11.09
CA PHE A 58 9.01 -11.04 11.92
C PHE A 58 9.60 -9.66 12.24
N ASP A 59 10.56 -9.19 11.47
CA ASP A 59 11.10 -7.85 11.64
C ASP A 59 10.03 -6.80 11.28
N ILE A 60 9.58 -6.09 12.32
CA ILE A 60 8.58 -5.03 12.21
C ILE A 60 9.07 -3.93 11.24
N MET A 61 10.36 -3.57 11.32
CA MET A 61 10.94 -2.51 10.48
C MET A 61 11.07 -2.94 9.02
N ALA A 62 11.47 -4.18 8.77
CA ALA A 62 11.72 -4.66 7.41
C ALA A 62 10.45 -5.11 6.69
N ILE A 63 9.40 -5.54 7.40
CA ILE A 63 8.21 -6.13 6.79
C ILE A 63 6.95 -5.32 7.10
N SER A 64 6.67 -5.05 8.38
CA SER A 64 5.37 -4.44 8.77
C SER A 64 5.26 -2.98 8.36
N PHE A 65 6.34 -2.20 8.53
CA PHE A 65 6.33 -0.79 8.10
C PHE A 65 6.20 -0.62 6.58
N PRO A 66 6.94 -1.32 5.73
CA PRO A 66 6.72 -1.26 4.28
C PRO A 66 5.30 -1.61 3.87
N VAL A 67 4.69 -2.64 4.47
CA VAL A 67 3.29 -3.00 4.18
C VAL A 67 2.32 -1.88 4.59
N LEU A 68 2.54 -1.27 5.76
CA LEU A 68 1.75 -0.10 6.19
C LEU A 68 1.88 1.05 5.18
N PHE A 69 3.09 1.32 4.70
CA PHE A 69 3.33 2.36 3.69
C PHE A 69 2.68 2.04 2.35
N MET A 70 2.69 0.77 1.92
CA MET A 70 1.98 0.33 0.72
C MET A 70 0.49 0.69 0.79
N ILE A 71 -0.13 0.48 1.94
CA ILE A 71 -1.55 0.76 2.16
C ILE A 71 -1.83 2.26 2.18
N ILE A 72 -1.02 3.03 2.91
CA ILE A 72 -1.20 4.49 3.04
C ILE A 72 -0.95 5.18 1.70
N ILE A 73 0.17 4.89 1.06
CA ILE A 73 0.56 5.51 -0.23
C ILE A 73 -0.37 5.06 -1.35
N GLY A 74 -0.79 3.78 -1.34
CA GLY A 74 -1.72 3.25 -2.33
C GLY A 74 -3.11 3.86 -2.23
N GLY A 75 -3.56 4.17 -1.02
CA GLY A 75 -4.89 4.68 -0.71
C GLY A 75 -5.84 3.60 -0.22
N LEU A 76 -6.39 3.85 0.97
CA LEU A 76 -7.33 2.95 1.65
C LEU A 76 -8.60 2.73 0.83
N GLY A 77 -9.03 1.48 0.73
CA GLY A 77 -10.30 1.11 0.09
C GLY A 77 -10.27 1.05 -1.44
N SER A 78 -9.10 1.13 -2.07
CA SER A 78 -8.94 0.98 -3.52
C SER A 78 -8.11 -0.24 -3.88
N MET A 79 -8.69 -1.16 -4.66
CA MET A 79 -7.97 -2.33 -5.17
C MET A 79 -6.80 -1.96 -6.08
N LEU A 80 -6.96 -0.95 -6.95
CA LEU A 80 -5.87 -0.40 -7.76
C LEU A 80 -4.82 0.28 -6.89
N GLY A 81 -5.23 0.95 -5.81
CA GLY A 81 -4.33 1.56 -4.86
C GLY A 81 -3.40 0.56 -4.19
N SER A 82 -3.88 -0.60 -3.79
CA SER A 82 -3.03 -1.63 -3.17
C SER A 82 -1.93 -2.12 -4.11
N PHE A 83 -2.24 -2.32 -5.39
CA PHE A 83 -1.24 -2.69 -6.40
C PHE A 83 -0.24 -1.56 -6.67
N LEU A 84 -0.71 -0.32 -6.80
CA LEU A 84 0.15 0.84 -7.04
C LEU A 84 1.05 1.12 -5.83
N GLY A 85 0.53 1.02 -4.62
CA GLY A 85 1.31 1.19 -3.41
C GLY A 85 2.37 0.10 -3.24
N ALA A 86 2.01 -1.16 -3.49
CA ALA A 86 2.95 -2.27 -3.45
C ALA A 86 4.06 -2.11 -4.51
N ALA A 87 3.69 -1.83 -5.75
CA ALA A 87 4.65 -1.58 -6.83
C ALA A 87 5.58 -0.40 -6.51
N PHE A 88 5.03 0.69 -5.98
CA PHE A 88 5.81 1.87 -5.63
C PHE A 88 6.84 1.57 -4.55
N ILE A 89 6.43 0.93 -3.45
CA ILE A 89 7.33 0.61 -2.32
C ILE A 89 8.40 -0.42 -2.73
N VAL A 90 8.08 -1.38 -3.59
CA VAL A 90 9.07 -2.37 -4.06
C VAL A 90 10.04 -1.78 -5.07
N LEU A 91 9.57 -0.92 -5.97
CA LEU A 91 10.42 -0.33 -7.01
C LEU A 91 11.28 0.83 -6.49
N LEU A 92 10.83 1.56 -5.47
CA LEU A 92 11.54 2.71 -4.93
C LEU A 92 12.96 2.38 -4.43
N PRO A 93 13.20 1.32 -3.63
CA PRO A 93 14.54 0.94 -3.20
C PRO A 93 15.45 0.57 -4.35
N ILE A 94 14.92 -0.13 -5.35
CA ILE A 94 15.67 -0.53 -6.54
C ILE A 94 16.12 0.71 -7.31
N PHE A 95 15.20 1.64 -7.51
CA PHE A 95 15.50 2.92 -8.19
C PHE A 95 16.52 3.74 -7.42
N LEU A 96 16.34 3.91 -6.11
CA LEU A 96 17.27 4.65 -5.25
C LEU A 96 18.66 4.02 -5.23
N LYS A 97 18.74 2.69 -5.13
CA LYS A 97 20.00 1.97 -5.17
C LYS A 97 20.73 2.21 -6.49
N ASN A 98 20.06 2.05 -7.62
CA ASN A 98 20.68 2.25 -8.92
C ASN A 98 21.18 3.71 -9.09
N VAL A 99 20.36 4.69 -8.68
CA VAL A 99 20.76 6.10 -8.78
C VAL A 99 21.87 6.46 -7.80
N MET A 100 21.76 6.08 -6.54
CA MET A 100 22.71 6.49 -5.49
C MET A 100 24.03 5.73 -5.57
N VAL A 101 24.00 4.44 -5.86
CA VAL A 101 25.21 3.62 -5.89
C VAL A 101 25.87 3.66 -7.27
N ASP A 102 25.08 3.38 -8.33
CA ASP A 102 25.66 3.21 -9.67
C ASP A 102 25.94 4.53 -10.38
N LEU A 103 25.08 5.56 -10.17
CA LEU A 103 25.23 6.85 -10.84
C LEU A 103 26.06 7.85 -10.03
N ILE A 104 25.86 7.92 -8.71
CA ILE A 104 26.50 8.90 -7.82
C ILE A 104 27.73 8.30 -7.13
N GLY A 105 27.87 6.96 -7.07
CA GLY A 105 29.01 6.28 -6.47
C GLY A 105 29.01 6.27 -4.95
N LEU A 106 27.86 6.41 -4.30
CA LEU A 106 27.72 6.35 -2.86
C LEU A 106 27.89 4.93 -2.31
N SER A 107 28.34 4.82 -1.06
CA SER A 107 28.42 3.52 -0.41
C SER A 107 27.03 2.90 -0.20
N ALA A 108 26.94 1.57 -0.24
CA ALA A 108 25.69 0.84 -0.03
C ALA A 108 25.03 1.16 1.33
N VAL A 109 25.82 1.42 2.36
CA VAL A 109 25.35 1.82 3.70
C VAL A 109 24.65 3.18 3.65
N THR A 110 25.27 4.16 2.98
CA THR A 110 24.70 5.50 2.82
C THR A 110 23.41 5.44 2.00
N ALA A 111 23.39 4.65 0.94
CA ALA A 111 22.20 4.44 0.12
C ALA A 111 21.03 3.84 0.95
N LYS A 112 21.32 2.92 1.86
CA LYS A 112 20.30 2.34 2.76
C LYS A 112 19.71 3.36 3.74
N HIS A 113 20.54 4.22 4.32
CA HIS A 113 20.07 5.31 5.17
C HIS A 113 19.21 6.31 4.40
N PHE A 114 19.59 6.60 3.16
CA PHE A 114 18.81 7.46 2.28
C PHE A 114 17.44 6.87 1.93
N GLU A 115 17.40 5.56 1.69
CA GLU A 115 16.16 4.81 1.44
C GLU A 115 15.19 4.94 2.61
N ILE A 116 15.64 4.68 3.85
CA ILE A 116 14.80 4.77 5.06
C ILE A 116 14.31 6.21 5.27
N THR A 117 15.17 7.19 5.08
CA THR A 117 14.80 8.61 5.19
C THR A 117 13.77 9.01 4.14
N THR A 118 13.94 8.52 2.91
CA THR A 118 13.00 8.78 1.82
C THR A 118 11.62 8.18 2.10
N TRP A 119 11.54 6.98 2.68
CA TRP A 119 10.25 6.40 3.08
C TRP A 119 9.54 7.24 4.13
N GLY A 120 10.27 7.68 5.16
CA GLY A 120 9.69 8.56 6.19
C GLY A 120 9.19 9.89 5.62
N LEU A 121 9.99 10.52 4.77
CA LEU A 121 9.61 11.77 4.12
C LEU A 121 8.39 11.60 3.21
N LEU A 122 8.38 10.55 2.38
CA LEU A 122 7.27 10.23 1.49
C LEU A 122 5.97 10.00 2.26
N MET A 123 6.03 9.27 3.37
CA MET A 123 4.87 9.04 4.22
C MET A 123 4.27 10.37 4.71
N VAL A 124 5.10 11.26 5.24
CA VAL A 124 4.65 12.57 5.72
C VAL A 124 4.05 13.39 4.59
N VAL A 125 4.70 13.41 3.42
CA VAL A 125 4.20 14.14 2.24
C VAL A 125 2.84 13.58 1.80
N PHE A 126 2.69 12.26 1.68
CA PHE A 126 1.42 11.65 1.27
C PHE A 126 0.29 11.89 2.27
N LEU A 127 0.58 11.85 3.57
CA LEU A 127 -0.43 12.14 4.59
C LEU A 127 -0.92 13.60 4.55
N ILE A 128 -0.04 14.54 4.19
CA ILE A 128 -0.38 15.97 4.15
C ILE A 128 -1.04 16.35 2.82
N VAL A 129 -0.47 15.89 1.70
CA VAL A 129 -0.86 16.36 0.36
C VAL A 129 -2.04 15.55 -0.20
N GLU A 130 -2.03 14.25 -0.05
CA GLU A 130 -3.03 13.38 -0.65
C GLU A 130 -3.40 12.21 0.30
N PRO A 131 -4.25 12.47 1.31
CA PRO A 131 -4.66 11.45 2.28
C PRO A 131 -5.44 10.27 1.64
N HIS A 132 -5.83 10.38 0.38
CA HIS A 132 -6.52 9.31 -0.34
C HIS A 132 -5.58 8.46 -1.23
N GLY A 133 -4.29 8.77 -1.23
CA GLY A 133 -3.23 8.00 -1.88
C GLY A 133 -3.22 8.03 -3.41
N LEU A 134 -2.32 7.22 -3.99
CA LEU A 134 -2.08 7.12 -5.43
C LEU A 134 -3.33 6.74 -6.24
N ALA A 135 -4.26 5.99 -5.65
CA ALA A 135 -5.51 5.62 -6.31
C ALA A 135 -6.34 6.83 -6.73
N ARG A 136 -6.38 7.87 -5.91
CA ARG A 136 -7.08 9.11 -6.24
C ARG A 136 -6.34 9.90 -7.30
N LEU A 137 -5.02 10.01 -7.20
CA LEU A 137 -4.21 10.65 -8.23
C LEU A 137 -4.42 9.98 -9.60
N TRP A 138 -4.48 8.65 -9.62
CA TRP A 138 -4.80 7.89 -10.82
C TRP A 138 -6.19 8.20 -11.38
N SER A 139 -7.20 8.30 -10.51
CA SER A 139 -8.56 8.66 -10.94
C SER A 139 -8.64 10.07 -11.53
N ILE A 140 -7.94 11.03 -10.93
CA ILE A 140 -7.83 12.41 -11.43
C ILE A 140 -7.09 12.45 -12.76
N ALA A 141 -5.99 11.73 -12.90
CA ALA A 141 -5.24 11.62 -14.13
C ALA A 141 -6.08 11.02 -15.27
N LYS A 142 -6.80 9.93 -14.98
CA LYS A 142 -7.73 9.30 -15.92
C LYS A 142 -8.86 10.24 -16.34
N GLU A 143 -9.40 11.01 -15.42
CA GLU A 143 -10.46 11.97 -15.71
C GLU A 143 -9.95 13.13 -16.57
N LYS A 144 -8.75 13.66 -16.30
CA LYS A 144 -8.11 14.67 -17.13
C LYS A 144 -7.81 14.15 -18.54
N LEU A 145 -7.27 12.94 -18.67
CA LEU A 145 -7.01 12.29 -19.94
C LEU A 145 -8.27 12.05 -20.76
N ARG A 146 -9.39 11.70 -20.09
CA ARG A 146 -10.68 11.50 -20.77
C ARG A 146 -11.31 12.79 -21.27
N LYS A 147 -11.01 13.91 -20.64
CA LYS A 147 -11.50 15.25 -21.05
C LYS A 147 -10.63 15.91 -22.12
N TRP A 148 -9.48 15.33 -22.47
CA TRP A 148 -8.63 15.82 -23.55
C TRP A 148 -8.99 15.08 -24.86
N PRO A 149 -9.35 15.74 -26.01
CA PRO A 149 -9.05 17.13 -26.40
C PRO A 149 -10.22 18.13 -26.34
N PHE A 150 -11.33 17.83 -25.69
CA PHE A 150 -12.50 18.72 -25.68
C PHE A 150 -12.73 19.32 -24.29
N PRO A 151 -12.35 20.58 -24.04
CA PRO A 151 -12.74 21.30 -22.85
C PRO A 151 -14.21 21.75 -22.99
N TYR A 152 -15.11 21.07 -22.27
CA TYR A 152 -16.44 21.60 -21.95
C TYR A 152 -16.50 21.88 -20.47
#